data_1855c296858633f4217369d8b0e0e201
#
_entry.id   1855c296858633f4217369d8b0e0e201
#
_cell.length_a   1.000
_cell.length_b   1.000
_cell.length_c   1.000
_cell.angle_alpha   90.00
_cell.angle_beta   90.00
_cell.angle_gamma   90.00
#
_symmetry.space_group_name_H-M   'P 1'
#
loop_
_entity.id
_entity.type
_entity.pdbx_description
1 polymer ?
#
loop_
_entity_poly.entity_id
_entity_poly.type
_entity_poly.pdbx_seq_one_letter_code
_entity_poly.pdbx_strand_id
1 'polypeptide(L)'
;MLLEDAFVLRDGEALIELFENGAVLVGDDVQQARGEEEITRFASALWDHDHTYVADPHRILQARDTALVVADGGINVARRGSDGGWRYAIALLSLDRLARREDR
;
A
#
# COMPACT_ATOMS: atom_id res chain seq x y z
N MET A 1 -8.75 8.24 -3.66
CA MET A 1 -7.29 8.37 -3.80
C MET A 1 -6.67 6.99 -3.87
N LEU A 2 -5.73 6.79 -4.77
CA LEU A 2 -5.02 5.53 -4.87
C LEU A 2 -3.86 5.48 -3.89
N LEU A 3 -3.44 4.27 -3.54
CA LEU A 3 -2.34 4.09 -2.59
C LEU A 3 -1.06 4.79 -3.07
N GLU A 4 -0.72 4.64 -4.36
CA GLU A 4 0.47 5.30 -4.88
C GLU A 4 0.39 6.83 -4.82
N ASP A 5 -0.82 7.39 -4.95
CA ASP A 5 -1.01 8.83 -4.84
C ASP A 5 -0.68 9.32 -3.43
N ALA A 6 -1.13 8.59 -2.41
CA ALA A 6 -0.83 8.95 -1.04
C ALA A 6 0.68 8.90 -0.76
N PHE A 7 1.39 7.92 -1.36
CA PHE A 7 2.84 7.83 -1.22
C PHE A 7 3.55 8.97 -1.94
N VAL A 8 3.13 9.31 -3.15
CA VAL A 8 3.74 10.39 -3.93
C VAL A 8 3.56 11.73 -3.23
N LEU A 9 2.36 11.97 -2.70
CA LEU A 9 2.04 13.23 -2.03
C LEU A 9 2.54 13.28 -0.59
N ARG A 10 3.03 12.17 -0.08
CA ARG A 10 3.48 12.04 1.32
C ARG A 10 2.39 12.47 2.30
N ASP A 11 1.16 12.07 2.00
CA ASP A 11 -0.01 12.44 2.78
C ASP A 11 -0.34 11.32 3.76
N GLY A 12 0.11 11.46 5.01
CA GLY A 12 -0.08 10.44 6.03
C GLY A 12 -1.54 10.22 6.39
N GLU A 13 -2.34 11.28 6.41
CA GLU A 13 -3.77 11.15 6.72
C GLU A 13 -4.50 10.39 5.62
N ALA A 14 -4.24 10.72 4.37
CA ALA A 14 -4.84 10.03 3.24
C ALA A 14 -4.40 8.56 3.20
N LEU A 15 -3.14 8.31 3.54
CA LEU A 15 -2.60 6.95 3.58
C LEU A 15 -3.39 6.09 4.58
N ILE A 16 -3.62 6.62 5.78
CA ILE A 16 -4.32 5.88 6.83
C ILE A 16 -5.78 5.60 6.43
N GLU A 17 -6.42 6.54 5.77
CA GLU A 17 -7.81 6.36 5.33
C GLU A 17 -7.97 5.25 4.29
N LEU A 18 -6.90 4.91 3.58
CA LEU A 18 -6.92 3.84 2.59
C LEU A 18 -6.86 2.44 3.19
N PHE A 19 -6.52 2.33 4.48
CA PHE A 19 -6.38 1.04 5.16
C PHE A 19 -7.51 0.83 6.16
N GLU A 20 -7.94 -0.43 6.28
CA GLU A 20 -8.92 -0.76 7.33
C GLU A 20 -8.21 -0.94 8.68
N ASN A 21 -8.99 -0.96 9.75
CA ASN A 21 -8.44 -1.21 11.09
C ASN A 21 -7.74 -2.56 11.12
N GLY A 22 -6.53 -2.58 11.67
CA GLY A 22 -5.77 -3.82 11.78
C GLY A 22 -5.14 -4.29 10.48
N ALA A 23 -5.13 -3.44 9.46
CA ALA A 23 -4.51 -3.78 8.18
C ALA A 23 -3.02 -4.07 8.33
N VAL A 24 -2.48 -4.84 7.39
CA VAL A 24 -1.07 -5.23 7.40
C VAL A 24 -0.41 -4.77 6.11
N LEU A 25 0.73 -4.11 6.25
CA LEU A 25 1.57 -3.71 5.13
C LEU A 25 2.91 -4.43 5.27
N VAL A 26 3.35 -5.09 4.20
CA VAL A 26 4.58 -5.89 4.22
C VAL A 26 5.51 -5.39 3.11
N GLY A 27 6.75 -5.12 3.48
CA GLY A 27 7.79 -4.78 2.52
C GLY A 27 8.62 -6.01 2.14
N ASP A 28 9.56 -5.82 1.21
CA ASP A 28 10.39 -6.91 0.67
C ASP A 28 11.25 -7.58 1.72
N ASP A 29 11.65 -6.86 2.75
CA ASP A 29 12.51 -7.38 3.81
C ASP A 29 11.71 -8.13 4.87
N VAL A 30 10.48 -8.50 4.56
CA VAL A 30 9.57 -9.24 5.43
C VAL A 30 9.17 -8.46 6.68
N GLN A 31 9.46 -7.17 6.73
CA GLN A 31 8.97 -6.32 7.80
C GLN A 31 7.46 -6.15 7.66
N GLN A 32 6.76 -6.32 8.77
CA GLN A 32 5.33 -6.13 8.81
C GLN A 32 5.00 -4.86 9.60
N ALA A 33 4.15 -4.03 9.02
CA ALA A 33 3.56 -2.89 9.72
C ALA A 33 2.08 -3.21 9.90
N ARG A 34 1.64 -3.29 11.13
CA ARG A 34 0.26 -3.65 11.44
C ARG A 34 -0.43 -2.51 12.15
N GLY A 35 -1.54 -2.07 11.59
CA GLY A 35 -2.33 -1.00 12.17
C GLY A 35 -1.81 0.38 11.81
N GLU A 36 -2.58 1.38 12.17
CA GLU A 36 -2.38 2.76 11.75
C GLU A 36 -0.99 3.30 12.12
N GLU A 37 -0.60 3.09 13.35
CA GLU A 37 0.64 3.67 13.86
C GLU A 37 1.87 3.08 13.18
N GLU A 38 1.90 1.76 13.03
CA GLU A 38 3.04 1.09 12.41
C GLU A 38 3.12 1.38 10.92
N ILE A 39 1.97 1.44 10.23
CA ILE A 39 1.93 1.76 8.80
C ILE A 39 2.42 3.18 8.57
N THR A 40 2.03 4.12 9.41
CA THR A 40 2.50 5.50 9.31
C THR A 40 4.00 5.58 9.51
N ARG A 41 4.51 4.84 10.48
CA ARG A 41 5.96 4.81 10.75
C ARG A 41 6.74 4.21 9.58
N PHE A 42 6.20 3.14 8.99
CA PHE A 42 6.80 2.51 7.81
C PHE A 42 6.88 3.50 6.65
N ALA A 43 5.76 4.18 6.36
CA ALA A 43 5.71 5.14 5.26
C ALA A 43 6.67 6.31 5.50
N SER A 44 6.73 6.81 6.72
CA SER A 44 7.64 7.90 7.06
C SER A 44 9.10 7.51 6.83
N ALA A 45 9.46 6.27 7.16
CA ALA A 45 10.81 5.79 6.91
C ALA A 45 11.14 5.72 5.43
N LEU A 46 10.19 5.31 4.59
CA LEU A 46 10.37 5.30 3.15
C LEU A 46 10.58 6.72 2.62
N TRP A 47 9.78 7.65 3.10
CA TRP A 47 9.87 9.04 2.64
C TRP A 47 11.18 9.69 3.06
N ASP A 48 11.69 9.34 4.25
CA ASP A 48 12.98 9.85 4.72
C ASP A 48 14.15 9.41 3.85
N HIS A 49 13.98 8.28 3.16
CA HIS A 49 15.00 7.75 2.24
C HIS A 49 14.65 8.03 0.78
N ASP A 50 13.71 8.92 0.53
CA ASP A 50 13.25 9.30 -0.82
C ASP A 50 12.73 8.13 -1.65
N HIS A 51 12.26 7.08 -0.99
CA HIS A 51 11.57 6.00 -1.69
C HIS A 51 10.14 6.39 -1.98
N THR A 52 9.62 5.88 -3.09
CA THR A 52 8.23 6.06 -3.43
C THR A 52 7.64 4.72 -3.90
N TYR A 53 6.33 4.68 -4.02
CA TYR A 53 5.63 3.49 -4.44
C TYR A 53 4.93 3.74 -5.77
N VAL A 54 5.22 2.90 -6.76
CA VAL A 54 4.55 2.93 -8.06
C VAL A 54 3.87 1.58 -8.24
N ALA A 55 2.54 1.59 -8.25
CA ALA A 55 1.77 0.35 -8.30
C ALA A 55 1.81 -0.31 -9.68
N ASP A 56 1.54 0.47 -10.72
CA ASP A 56 1.46 -0.02 -12.09
C ASP A 56 0.56 -1.26 -12.19
N PRO A 57 -0.74 -1.10 -11.89
CA PRO A 57 -1.65 -2.25 -11.79
C PRO A 57 -1.86 -2.95 -13.12
N HIS A 58 -1.87 -4.28 -13.10
CA HIS A 58 -2.13 -5.13 -14.25
C HIS A 58 -3.50 -5.75 -14.23
N ARG A 59 -4.00 -6.06 -13.04
CA ARG A 59 -5.19 -6.87 -12.91
C ARG A 59 -5.90 -6.60 -11.60
N ILE A 60 -7.22 -6.54 -11.67
CA ILE A 60 -8.07 -6.45 -10.48
C ILE A 60 -9.06 -7.59 -10.55
N LEU A 61 -9.08 -8.44 -9.54
CA LEU A 61 -10.01 -9.56 -9.43
C LEU A 61 -10.91 -9.28 -8.24
N GLN A 62 -12.21 -9.20 -8.51
CA GLN A 62 -13.18 -8.90 -7.47
C GLN A 62 -14.11 -10.08 -7.23
N ALA A 63 -14.30 -10.42 -5.96
CA ALA A 63 -15.27 -11.42 -5.52
C ALA A 63 -16.05 -10.81 -4.38
N ARG A 64 -17.29 -10.42 -4.65
CA ARG A 64 -18.19 -9.76 -3.69
C ARG A 64 -17.52 -8.50 -3.10
N ASP A 65 -17.24 -8.52 -1.80
CA ASP A 65 -16.70 -7.37 -1.07
C ASP A 65 -15.19 -7.44 -0.89
N THR A 66 -14.53 -8.32 -1.64
CA THR A 66 -13.09 -8.48 -1.61
C THR A 66 -12.51 -8.33 -3.01
N ALA A 67 -11.40 -7.62 -3.12
CA ALA A 67 -10.70 -7.44 -4.39
C ALA A 67 -9.21 -7.71 -4.22
N LEU A 68 -8.64 -8.38 -5.21
CA LEU A 68 -7.20 -8.60 -5.28
C LEU A 68 -6.64 -7.71 -6.39
N VAL A 69 -5.72 -6.83 -6.04
CA VAL A 69 -5.07 -5.93 -6.98
C VAL A 69 -3.67 -6.45 -7.24
N VAL A 70 -3.41 -6.91 -8.45
CA VAL A 70 -2.09 -7.42 -8.85
C VAL A 70 -1.40 -6.34 -9.67
N ALA A 71 -0.22 -5.95 -9.23
CA ALA A 71 0.52 -4.85 -9.81
C ALA A 71 2.01 -5.19 -9.87
N ASP A 72 2.77 -4.44 -10.66
CA ASP A 72 4.22 -4.59 -10.69
C ASP A 72 4.85 -4.23 -9.34
N GLY A 73 4.28 -3.23 -8.68
CA GLY A 73 4.79 -2.76 -7.39
C GLY A 73 4.32 -3.56 -6.20
N GLY A 74 3.47 -4.57 -6.39
CA GLY A 74 3.01 -5.39 -5.27
C GLY A 74 1.66 -6.04 -5.51
N ILE A 75 1.15 -6.67 -4.47
CA ILE A 75 -0.16 -7.32 -4.49
C ILE A 75 -0.93 -6.81 -3.27
N ASN A 76 -2.14 -6.36 -3.50
CA ASN A 76 -2.95 -5.78 -2.43
C ASN A 76 -4.31 -6.46 -2.36
N VAL A 77 -4.78 -6.67 -1.14
CA VAL A 77 -6.14 -7.16 -0.88
C VAL A 77 -6.95 -6.01 -0.30
N ALA A 78 -8.04 -5.66 -0.98
CA ALA A 78 -8.95 -4.62 -0.52
C ALA A 78 -10.29 -5.22 -0.16
N ARG A 79 -10.97 -4.63 0.81
CA ARG A 79 -12.30 -5.05 1.22
C ARG A 79 -13.24 -3.86 1.24
N ARG A 80 -14.49 -4.11 0.86
CA ARG A 80 -15.52 -3.08 0.93
C ARG A 80 -16.15 -3.09 2.31
N GLY A 81 -16.13 -1.94 2.97
CA GLY A 81 -16.73 -1.79 4.28
C GLY A 81 -18.24 -1.57 4.22
N SER A 82 -18.85 -1.51 5.39
CA SER A 82 -20.29 -1.29 5.51
C SER A 82 -20.73 0.06 4.96
N ASP A 83 -19.82 1.01 4.86
CA ASP A 83 -20.09 2.33 4.29
C ASP A 83 -19.96 2.36 2.77
N GLY A 84 -19.69 1.21 2.14
CA GLY A 84 -19.50 1.11 0.70
C GLY A 84 -18.11 1.48 0.23
N GLY A 85 -17.25 1.95 1.11
CA GLY A 85 -15.88 2.34 0.75
C GLY A 85 -14.93 1.16 0.74
N TRP A 86 -13.99 1.15 -0.22
CA TRP A 86 -12.97 0.12 -0.31
C TRP A 86 -11.73 0.56 0.47
N ARG A 87 -11.19 -0.37 1.26
CA ARG A 87 -9.97 -0.13 2.03
C ARG A 87 -9.06 -1.34 1.94
N TYR A 88 -7.76 -1.09 2.01
CA TYR A 88 -6.78 -2.18 1.95
C TYR A 88 -6.74 -2.92 3.28
N ALA A 89 -6.80 -4.24 3.20
CA ALA A 89 -6.63 -5.12 4.35
C ALA A 89 -5.18 -5.60 4.44
N ILE A 90 -4.58 -5.91 3.28
CA ILE A 90 -3.20 -6.37 3.19
C ILE A 90 -2.56 -5.70 2.00
N ALA A 91 -1.37 -5.16 2.19
CA ALA A 91 -0.58 -4.58 1.11
C ALA A 91 0.81 -5.21 1.12
N LEU A 92 1.19 -5.84 0.01
CA LEU A 92 2.52 -6.41 -0.19
C LEU A 92 3.25 -5.52 -1.19
N LEU A 93 4.24 -4.77 -0.73
CA LEU A 93 4.96 -3.81 -1.55
C LEU A 93 6.32 -4.34 -1.95
N SER A 94 6.66 -4.19 -3.23
CA SER A 94 7.96 -4.63 -3.77
C SER A 94 8.92 -3.44 -3.78
N LEU A 95 9.65 -3.27 -2.69
CA LEU A 95 10.57 -2.16 -2.53
C LEU A 95 11.84 -2.33 -3.35
N ASP A 96 12.25 -3.55 -3.63
CA ASP A 96 13.40 -3.82 -4.49
C ASP A 96 13.22 -3.23 -5.88
N ARG A 97 12.01 -3.26 -6.39
CA ARG A 97 11.74 -2.67 -7.70
C ARG A 97 11.94 -1.16 -7.67
N LEU A 98 11.56 -0.52 -6.58
CA LEU A 98 11.76 0.92 -6.43
C LEU A 98 13.24 1.26 -6.41
N ALA A 99 14.02 0.52 -5.65
CA ALA A 99 15.45 0.74 -5.57
C ALA A 99 16.14 0.54 -6.92
N ARG A 100 15.76 -0.52 -7.65
CA ARG A 100 16.33 -0.78 -8.96
C ARG A 100 16.02 0.32 -9.98
N ARG A 101 14.85 0.91 -9.88
CA ARG A 101 14.46 2.00 -10.77
C ARG A 101 15.32 3.23 -10.54
N GLU A 102 15.68 3.49 -9.31
CA GLU A 102 16.50 4.63 -8.96
C GLU A 102 17.93 4.49 -9.45
N ASP A 103 18.42 3.28 -9.55
CA ASP A 103 19.78 3.00 -9.98
C ASP A 103 19.98 3.19 -11.48
N ARG A 104 18.96 3.53 -12.18
CA ARG A 104 19.02 3.78 -13.62
C ARG A 104 18.90 5.23 -13.94
#